data_8610428ea6040a2346e2c38e326f6872
#
_entry.id   8610428ea6040a2346e2c38e326f6872
#
_cell.length_a   1.000
_cell.length_b   1.000
_cell.length_c   1.000
_cell.angle_alpha   90.00
_cell.angle_beta   90.00
_cell.angle_gamma   90.00
#
_symmetry.space_group_name_H-M   'P 1'
#
loop_
_entity.id
_entity.type
_entity.pdbx_description
1 polymer ?
#
loop_
_entity_poly.entity_id
_entity_poly.type
_entity_poly.pdbx_seq_one_letter_code
_entity_poly.pdbx_strand_id
1 'polypeptide(L)'
;MPRPAFWLVLVAFTLDRAVAQQAEPAALSGALRPALARALPFPEAQPDGMPVGGVTEPLWIVRWPAAGDLRVDVLANPLNPGNHERAMKAEAEIQRAAMASQRKSQADYEQALRDFQRTGTVGDIREISLRDDGVAGERYDAESQLTIRADEFGDAHAFTVGTSRLPEALPASAGPAVIVRVAANTYREPGTAGDPGLTRFCPEQAWVYFGALTTPVITRRSDDSAAVSVARAPGASRGVVVSISGNVELVNRVLQQADWGSLKAHLGG
;
A
#
# COMPACT_ATOMS: atom_id res chain seq x y z
N MET A 1 13.70 36.84 -48.44
CA MET A 1 12.47 36.03 -48.38
C MET A 1 12.23 35.65 -46.93
N PRO A 2 11.20 36.17 -46.25
CA PRO A 2 10.97 35.95 -44.85
C PRO A 2 10.03 34.73 -44.62
N ARG A 3 10.39 33.87 -43.73
CA ARG A 3 9.47 32.96 -43.06
C ARG A 3 9.15 33.54 -41.67
N PRO A 4 7.91 33.83 -41.37
CA PRO A 4 7.41 33.58 -40.04
C PRO A 4 5.96 33.06 -40.09
N ALA A 5 5.62 32.06 -39.35
CA ALA A 5 4.29 31.83 -38.80
C ALA A 5 4.04 30.38 -38.37
N PHE A 6 4.95 29.79 -37.58
CA PHE A 6 4.68 28.43 -37.07
C PHE A 6 4.87 28.24 -35.54
N TRP A 7 5.12 29.33 -34.78
CA TRP A 7 5.47 29.20 -33.37
C TRP A 7 4.35 29.62 -32.39
N LEU A 8 3.22 30.11 -32.85
CA LEU A 8 2.17 30.64 -31.96
C LEU A 8 1.03 29.68 -31.65
N VAL A 9 0.93 28.53 -32.31
CA VAL A 9 -0.17 27.59 -32.09
C VAL A 9 0.19 26.52 -31.01
N LEU A 10 1.47 26.29 -30.73
CA LEU A 10 1.88 25.22 -29.80
C LEU A 10 1.80 25.64 -28.32
N VAL A 11 1.79 26.93 -28.01
CA VAL A 11 1.78 27.43 -26.62
C VAL A 11 0.37 27.44 -26.00
N ALA A 12 -0.66 27.63 -26.83
CA ALA A 12 -2.05 27.64 -26.33
C ALA A 12 -2.55 26.26 -25.89
N PHE A 13 -2.12 25.19 -26.56
CA PHE A 13 -2.55 23.83 -26.21
C PHE A 13 -1.90 23.25 -24.94
N THR A 14 -0.74 23.76 -24.54
CA THR A 14 -0.06 23.29 -23.32
C THR A 14 -0.56 23.99 -22.06
N LEU A 15 -1.06 25.22 -22.16
CA LEU A 15 -1.61 25.96 -21.02
C LEU A 15 -3.00 25.45 -20.60
N ASP A 16 -3.86 25.11 -21.56
CA ASP A 16 -5.19 24.55 -21.24
C ASP A 16 -5.10 23.14 -20.58
N ARG A 17 -4.14 22.32 -21.00
CA ARG A 17 -3.91 21.02 -20.34
C ARG A 17 -3.36 21.16 -18.91
N ALA A 18 -2.50 22.14 -18.67
CA ALA A 18 -1.91 22.34 -17.34
C ALA A 18 -2.95 22.89 -16.35
N VAL A 19 -3.87 23.74 -16.80
CA VAL A 19 -4.95 24.30 -15.95
C VAL A 19 -6.05 23.25 -15.69
N ALA A 20 -6.40 22.43 -16.66
CA ALA A 20 -7.36 21.35 -16.48
C ALA A 20 -6.85 20.25 -15.53
N GLN A 21 -5.54 19.95 -15.56
CA GLN A 21 -4.92 18.95 -14.66
C GLN A 21 -4.83 19.42 -13.20
N GLN A 22 -4.81 20.71 -12.90
CA GLN A 22 -4.71 21.24 -11.52
C GLN A 22 -6.06 21.37 -10.79
N ALA A 23 -7.18 21.39 -11.49
CA ALA A 23 -8.50 21.49 -10.87
C ALA A 23 -9.06 20.13 -10.40
N GLU A 24 -8.58 19.03 -10.93
CA GLU A 24 -9.10 17.69 -10.72
C GLU A 24 -8.70 17.01 -9.39
N PRO A 25 -7.44 17.11 -8.91
CA PRO A 25 -7.05 16.59 -7.60
C PRO A 25 -7.84 17.22 -6.45
N ALA A 26 -8.23 18.51 -6.57
CA ALA A 26 -9.00 19.19 -5.55
C ALA A 26 -10.43 18.65 -5.42
N ALA A 27 -11.07 18.28 -6.53
CA ALA A 27 -12.40 17.68 -6.53
C ALA A 27 -12.39 16.28 -5.89
N LEU A 28 -11.41 15.45 -6.24
CA LEU A 28 -11.25 14.10 -5.68
C LEU A 28 -10.89 14.17 -4.18
N SER A 29 -9.97 15.06 -3.78
CA SER A 29 -9.63 15.31 -2.39
C SER A 29 -10.85 15.72 -1.56
N GLY A 30 -11.69 16.63 -2.08
CA GLY A 30 -12.93 17.06 -1.42
C GLY A 30 -13.95 15.94 -1.27
N ALA A 31 -13.95 14.93 -2.15
CA ALA A 31 -14.87 13.81 -2.13
C ALA A 31 -14.45 12.68 -1.18
N LEU A 32 -13.16 12.54 -0.89
CA LEU A 32 -12.63 11.44 -0.05
C LEU A 32 -13.16 11.48 1.38
N ARG A 33 -13.10 12.65 2.03
CA ARG A 33 -13.54 12.78 3.44
C ARG A 33 -15.02 12.42 3.62
N PRO A 34 -15.99 12.97 2.86
CA PRO A 34 -17.37 12.56 2.98
C PRO A 34 -17.60 11.07 2.70
N ALA A 35 -16.94 10.52 1.69
CA ALA A 35 -17.07 9.11 1.32
C ALA A 35 -16.55 8.16 2.41
N LEU A 36 -15.47 8.52 3.10
CA LEU A 36 -14.80 7.67 4.08
C LEU A 36 -15.25 7.94 5.54
N ALA A 37 -15.90 9.06 5.83
CA ALA A 37 -16.21 9.49 7.20
C ALA A 37 -17.02 8.45 7.99
N ARG A 38 -17.95 7.73 7.34
CA ARG A 38 -18.74 6.66 7.97
C ARG A 38 -17.88 5.44 8.31
N ALA A 39 -16.94 5.10 7.45
CA ALA A 39 -16.03 3.97 7.66
C ALA A 39 -14.94 4.30 8.68
N LEU A 40 -14.56 5.57 8.81
CA LEU A 40 -13.48 6.06 9.67
C LEU A 40 -13.98 7.09 10.69
N PRO A 41 -14.88 6.70 11.63
CA PRO A 41 -15.44 7.61 12.64
C PRO A 41 -14.47 7.82 13.80
N PHE A 42 -13.20 8.08 13.50
CA PHE A 42 -12.13 8.23 14.48
C PHE A 42 -11.84 9.71 14.74
N PRO A 43 -11.32 10.06 15.94
CA PRO A 43 -10.81 11.39 16.21
C PRO A 43 -9.73 11.81 15.23
N GLU A 44 -9.69 13.09 14.92
CA GLU A 44 -8.69 13.66 14.01
C GLU A 44 -7.31 13.68 14.65
N ALA A 45 -6.30 13.33 13.86
CA ALA A 45 -4.91 13.41 14.24
C ALA A 45 -4.33 14.79 13.91
N GLN A 46 -3.46 15.30 14.77
CA GLN A 46 -2.58 16.44 14.49
C GLN A 46 -1.46 16.05 13.53
N PRO A 47 -0.73 17.00 12.93
CA PRO A 47 0.41 16.71 12.05
C PRO A 47 1.51 15.86 12.71
N ASP A 48 1.69 15.98 14.01
CA ASP A 48 2.65 15.19 14.81
C ASP A 48 2.17 13.76 15.10
N GLY A 49 0.96 13.38 14.67
CA GLY A 49 0.38 12.06 14.92
C GLY A 49 -0.31 11.91 16.28
N MET A 50 -0.48 13.00 17.02
CA MET A 50 -1.23 12.99 18.27
C MET A 50 -2.72 13.26 18.01
N PRO A 51 -3.66 12.70 18.81
CA PRO A 51 -5.08 13.00 18.63
C PRO A 51 -5.39 14.45 19.04
N VAL A 52 -6.27 15.09 18.27
CA VAL A 52 -6.80 16.41 18.64
C VAL A 52 -7.54 16.28 19.98
N GLY A 53 -7.25 17.20 20.92
CA GLY A 53 -7.87 17.21 22.25
C GLY A 53 -7.32 16.15 23.23
N GLY A 54 -6.25 15.42 22.86
CA GLY A 54 -5.55 14.50 23.79
C GLY A 54 -6.39 13.29 24.21
N VAL A 55 -7.37 12.86 23.40
CA VAL A 55 -8.24 11.72 23.74
C VAL A 55 -7.46 10.39 23.78
N THR A 56 -7.66 9.61 24.83
CA THR A 56 -6.90 8.37 25.09
C THR A 56 -7.68 7.09 24.75
N GLU A 57 -9.02 7.12 24.81
CA GLU A 57 -9.84 5.90 24.68
C GLU A 57 -9.86 5.29 23.27
N PRO A 58 -9.99 6.05 22.16
CA PRO A 58 -10.05 5.44 20.84
C PRO A 58 -8.76 4.71 20.47
N LEU A 59 -8.88 3.51 19.93
CA LEU A 59 -7.74 2.74 19.42
C LEU A 59 -7.06 3.40 18.21
N TRP A 60 -7.85 4.13 17.41
CA TRP A 60 -7.45 4.70 16.13
C TRP A 60 -7.69 6.20 16.08
N ILE A 61 -6.85 6.89 15.35
CA ILE A 61 -6.99 8.29 14.97
C ILE A 61 -6.85 8.41 13.47
N VAL A 62 -7.48 9.42 12.86
CA VAL A 62 -7.45 9.64 11.42
C VAL A 62 -6.78 10.96 11.07
N ARG A 63 -5.85 10.92 10.13
CA ARG A 63 -5.29 12.10 9.49
C ARG A 63 -5.94 12.27 8.13
N TRP A 64 -6.78 13.29 8.04
CA TRP A 64 -7.42 13.65 6.78
C TRP A 64 -6.44 14.43 5.89
N PRO A 65 -6.58 14.30 4.56
CA PRO A 65 -5.71 15.01 3.63
C PRO A 65 -5.85 16.53 3.77
N ALA A 66 -4.76 17.25 3.60
CA ALA A 66 -4.80 18.69 3.34
C ALA A 66 -5.40 18.95 1.93
N ALA A 67 -5.74 20.21 1.66
CA ALA A 67 -6.27 20.57 0.34
C ALA A 67 -5.27 20.19 -0.78
N GLY A 68 -5.72 19.36 -1.72
CA GLY A 68 -4.91 18.88 -2.84
C GLY A 68 -4.14 17.58 -2.56
N ASP A 69 -4.13 17.08 -1.34
CA ASP A 69 -3.59 15.74 -1.02
C ASP A 69 -4.70 14.68 -1.19
N LEU A 70 -4.32 13.52 -1.66
CA LEU A 70 -5.22 12.38 -1.93
C LEU A 70 -4.96 11.20 -0.99
N ARG A 71 -4.23 11.44 0.10
CA ARG A 71 -3.85 10.42 1.07
C ARG A 71 -4.57 10.62 2.42
N VAL A 72 -5.20 9.56 2.91
CA VAL A 72 -5.78 9.46 4.26
C VAL A 72 -4.99 8.41 5.02
N ASP A 73 -4.51 8.76 6.21
CA ASP A 73 -3.85 7.81 7.12
C ASP A 73 -4.72 7.59 8.35
N VAL A 74 -4.88 6.33 8.75
CA VAL A 74 -5.40 5.94 10.05
C VAL A 74 -4.27 5.32 10.84
N LEU A 75 -4.04 5.82 12.03
CA LEU A 75 -2.90 5.45 12.87
C LEU A 75 -3.39 4.90 14.20
N ALA A 76 -2.65 3.97 14.76
CA ALA A 76 -2.85 3.57 16.15
C ALA A 76 -2.67 4.78 17.06
N ASN A 77 -3.65 5.07 17.91
CA ASN A 77 -3.58 6.18 18.86
C ASN A 77 -2.47 5.93 19.90
N PRO A 78 -1.40 6.73 19.92
CA PRO A 78 -0.27 6.50 20.83
C PRO A 78 -0.63 6.72 22.30
N LEU A 79 -1.71 7.46 22.59
CA LEU A 79 -2.18 7.69 23.96
C LEU A 79 -3.08 6.56 24.48
N ASN A 80 -3.50 5.62 23.62
CA ASN A 80 -4.34 4.51 24.05
C ASN A 80 -3.49 3.43 24.74
N PRO A 81 -3.81 3.05 26.00
CA PRO A 81 -3.02 2.07 26.77
C PRO A 81 -2.92 0.71 26.07
N GLY A 82 -3.97 0.26 25.38
CA GLY A 82 -3.95 -1.00 24.63
C GLY A 82 -3.01 -0.97 23.42
N ASN A 83 -2.81 0.19 22.80
CA ASN A 83 -1.83 0.34 21.74
C ASN A 83 -0.40 0.33 22.29
N HIS A 84 -0.19 0.95 23.44
CA HIS A 84 1.11 0.90 24.12
C HIS A 84 1.49 -0.56 24.49
N GLU A 85 0.55 -1.32 25.05
CA GLU A 85 0.77 -2.73 25.35
C GLU A 85 1.08 -3.57 24.10
N ARG A 86 0.37 -3.32 22.98
CA ARG A 86 0.65 -3.96 21.69
C ARG A 86 2.04 -3.61 21.16
N ALA A 87 2.43 -2.35 21.25
CA ALA A 87 3.77 -1.90 20.86
C ALA A 87 4.87 -2.60 21.67
N MET A 88 4.72 -2.69 22.97
CA MET A 88 5.67 -3.39 23.85
C MET A 88 5.77 -4.89 23.54
N LYS A 89 4.64 -5.55 23.22
CA LYS A 89 4.63 -6.95 22.81
C LYS A 89 5.34 -7.16 21.46
N ALA A 90 5.06 -6.28 20.50
CA ALA A 90 5.71 -6.33 19.18
C ALA A 90 7.22 -6.10 19.30
N GLU A 91 7.66 -5.11 20.06
CA GLU A 91 9.08 -4.87 20.35
C GLU A 91 9.77 -6.11 20.92
N ALA A 92 9.14 -6.76 21.91
CA ALA A 92 9.68 -7.99 22.51
C ALA A 92 9.69 -9.16 21.50
N GLU A 93 8.77 -9.23 20.55
CA GLU A 93 8.76 -10.22 19.46
C GLU A 93 9.88 -9.97 18.46
N ILE A 94 10.04 -8.72 18.01
CA ILE A 94 11.12 -8.29 17.13
C ILE A 94 12.49 -8.61 17.74
N GLN A 95 12.70 -8.28 19.03
CA GLN A 95 13.94 -8.58 19.73
C GLN A 95 14.20 -10.09 19.83
N ARG A 96 13.15 -10.90 20.10
CA ARG A 96 13.30 -12.37 20.12
C ARG A 96 13.67 -12.93 18.75
N ALA A 97 13.05 -12.43 17.68
CA ALA A 97 13.34 -12.82 16.31
C ALA A 97 14.80 -12.45 15.93
N ALA A 98 15.24 -11.24 16.28
CA ALA A 98 16.62 -10.79 16.06
C ALA A 98 17.64 -11.67 16.80
N MET A 99 17.39 -12.00 18.07
CA MET A 99 18.27 -12.91 18.84
C MET A 99 18.30 -14.33 18.25
N ALA A 100 17.16 -14.83 17.77
CA ALA A 100 17.10 -16.15 17.13
C ALA A 100 17.90 -16.17 15.82
N SER A 101 17.74 -15.14 15.00
CA SER A 101 18.51 -14.93 13.76
C SER A 101 20.01 -14.85 14.03
N GLN A 102 20.44 -14.10 15.04
CA GLN A 102 21.84 -13.99 15.44
C GLN A 102 22.43 -15.34 15.89
N ARG A 103 21.68 -16.12 16.72
CA ARG A 103 22.12 -17.46 17.15
C ARG A 103 22.27 -18.43 15.99
N LYS A 104 21.33 -18.40 15.04
CA LYS A 104 21.41 -19.20 13.83
C LYS A 104 22.65 -18.84 13.01
N SER A 105 22.88 -17.54 12.79
CA SER A 105 24.05 -17.03 12.10
C SER A 105 25.37 -17.50 12.72
N GLN A 106 25.45 -17.45 14.04
CA GLN A 106 26.62 -17.92 14.75
C GLN A 106 26.83 -19.43 14.59
N ALA A 107 25.75 -20.24 14.71
CA ALA A 107 25.83 -21.69 14.54
C ALA A 107 26.25 -22.09 13.12
N ASP A 108 25.72 -21.40 12.10
CA ASP A 108 26.09 -21.65 10.70
C ASP A 108 27.55 -21.24 10.42
N TYR A 109 28.03 -20.14 11.00
CA TYR A 109 29.45 -19.73 10.93
C TYR A 109 30.36 -20.76 11.58
N GLU A 110 30.03 -21.27 12.78
CA GLU A 110 30.80 -22.31 13.46
C GLU A 110 30.82 -23.63 12.66
N GLN A 111 29.70 -23.96 11.99
CA GLN A 111 29.62 -25.12 11.11
C GLN A 111 30.55 -24.95 9.89
N ALA A 112 30.49 -23.78 9.23
CA ALA A 112 31.37 -23.49 8.09
C ALA A 112 32.86 -23.53 8.47
N LEU A 113 33.20 -23.05 9.67
CA LEU A 113 34.56 -23.13 10.20
C LEU A 113 35.01 -24.59 10.42
N ARG A 114 34.16 -25.46 11.01
CA ARG A 114 34.42 -26.88 11.17
C ARG A 114 34.63 -27.59 9.83
N ASP A 115 33.80 -27.26 8.85
CA ASP A 115 33.90 -27.85 7.50
C ASP A 115 35.16 -27.38 6.79
N PHE A 116 35.58 -26.15 6.93
CA PHE A 116 36.86 -25.62 6.44
C PHE A 116 38.06 -26.37 7.09
N GLN A 117 38.04 -26.53 8.40
CA GLN A 117 39.09 -27.26 9.10
C GLN A 117 39.20 -28.71 8.64
N ARG A 118 38.11 -29.34 8.23
CA ARG A 118 38.06 -30.73 7.77
C ARG A 118 38.47 -30.90 6.30
N THR A 119 38.04 -29.97 5.44
CA THR A 119 38.16 -30.12 3.98
C THR A 119 39.21 -29.23 3.34
N GLY A 120 39.71 -28.22 4.06
CA GLY A 120 40.63 -27.20 3.53
C GLY A 120 39.97 -26.25 2.51
N THR A 121 38.68 -26.39 2.27
CA THR A 121 37.90 -25.50 1.38
C THR A 121 36.89 -24.72 2.17
N VAL A 122 36.82 -23.41 1.95
CA VAL A 122 35.70 -22.58 2.42
C VAL A 122 34.52 -23.02 1.55
N GLY A 123 33.63 -23.83 2.11
CA GLY A 123 32.30 -24.00 1.52
C GLY A 123 31.66 -22.61 1.40
N ASP A 124 30.75 -22.40 0.45
CA ASP A 124 30.03 -21.15 0.32
C ASP A 124 29.56 -20.70 1.71
N ILE A 125 30.26 -19.70 2.27
CA ILE A 125 29.77 -18.96 3.40
C ILE A 125 28.60 -18.16 2.80
N ARG A 126 27.45 -18.82 2.70
CA ARG A 126 26.22 -18.16 2.36
C ARG A 126 26.05 -17.09 3.41
N GLU A 127 26.04 -15.87 2.94
CA GLU A 127 25.81 -14.70 3.78
C GLU A 127 24.52 -14.95 4.56
N ILE A 128 24.68 -15.23 5.84
CA ILE A 128 23.63 -15.72 6.71
C ILE A 128 22.70 -14.54 6.90
N SER A 129 21.52 -14.64 6.35
CA SER A 129 20.58 -13.56 6.34
C SER A 129 20.04 -13.30 7.76
N LEU A 130 20.41 -12.19 8.33
CA LEU A 130 19.82 -11.56 9.53
C LEU A 130 18.35 -11.14 9.31
N ARG A 131 17.48 -11.94 8.66
CA ARG A 131 16.36 -11.42 7.90
C ARG A 131 14.96 -11.80 8.39
N ASP A 132 14.84 -12.62 9.42
CA ASP A 132 13.53 -13.02 9.96
C ASP A 132 12.94 -11.98 10.94
N ASP A 133 13.76 -11.10 11.49
CA ASP A 133 13.36 -10.00 12.37
C ASP A 133 12.60 -8.88 11.66
N GLY A 134 12.90 -8.64 10.37
CA GLY A 134 12.20 -7.66 9.55
C GLY A 134 10.71 -7.94 9.39
N VAL A 135 10.32 -9.21 9.27
CA VAL A 135 8.91 -9.62 9.08
C VAL A 135 8.03 -9.25 10.27
N ALA A 136 8.53 -9.40 11.50
CA ALA A 136 7.77 -9.03 12.70
C ALA A 136 7.53 -7.52 12.78
N GLY A 137 8.54 -6.70 12.43
CA GLY A 137 8.41 -5.26 12.34
C GLY A 137 7.42 -4.82 11.25
N GLU A 138 7.58 -5.34 10.04
CA GLU A 138 6.66 -5.05 8.92
C GLU A 138 5.21 -5.43 9.23
N ARG A 139 4.99 -6.54 9.94
CA ARG A 139 3.66 -6.96 10.39
C ARG A 139 3.09 -5.97 11.40
N TYR A 140 3.85 -5.60 12.41
CA TYR A 140 3.41 -4.63 13.41
C TYR A 140 3.06 -3.28 12.78
N ASP A 141 3.89 -2.78 11.87
CA ASP A 141 3.64 -1.54 11.15
C ASP A 141 2.33 -1.62 10.35
N ALA A 142 2.13 -2.72 9.62
CA ALA A 142 0.91 -2.96 8.86
C ALA A 142 -0.34 -3.08 9.76
N GLU A 143 -0.24 -3.70 10.92
CA GLU A 143 -1.34 -3.84 11.88
C GLU A 143 -1.64 -2.54 12.64
N SER A 144 -0.68 -1.61 12.68
CA SER A 144 -0.77 -0.35 13.43
C SER A 144 -1.28 0.83 12.60
N GLN A 145 -1.52 0.63 11.31
CA GLN A 145 -1.94 1.71 10.41
C GLN A 145 -2.84 1.22 9.27
N LEU A 146 -3.51 2.19 8.65
CA LEU A 146 -4.17 2.05 7.36
C LEU A 146 -3.81 3.27 6.51
N THR A 147 -3.40 3.07 5.29
CA THR A 147 -3.22 4.13 4.30
C THR A 147 -4.24 3.96 3.19
N ILE A 148 -4.92 5.04 2.84
CA ILE A 148 -5.84 5.13 1.71
C ILE A 148 -5.32 6.22 0.79
N ARG A 149 -5.20 5.93 -0.50
CA ARG A 149 -4.80 6.90 -1.49
C ARG A 149 -5.67 6.79 -2.72
N ALA A 150 -6.10 7.93 -3.26
CA ALA A 150 -6.83 7.98 -4.51
C ALA A 150 -5.92 8.53 -5.61
N ASP A 151 -5.96 7.92 -6.78
CA ASP A 151 -5.19 8.33 -7.95
C ASP A 151 -6.06 8.22 -9.20
N GLU A 152 -5.87 9.13 -10.14
CA GLU A 152 -6.40 8.98 -11.50
C GLU A 152 -5.40 8.19 -12.35
N PHE A 153 -5.93 7.39 -13.26
CA PHE A 153 -5.07 6.65 -14.19
C PHE A 153 -5.51 6.84 -15.64
N GLY A 154 -4.53 6.77 -16.54
CA GLY A 154 -4.71 6.90 -17.98
C GLY A 154 -5.40 5.68 -18.60
N ASP A 155 -4.79 5.06 -19.61
CA ASP A 155 -5.38 3.93 -20.33
C ASP A 155 -5.45 2.66 -19.50
N ALA A 156 -4.48 2.45 -18.61
CA ALA A 156 -4.46 1.33 -17.68
C ALA A 156 -3.74 1.68 -16.38
N HIS A 157 -4.17 1.04 -15.28
CA HIS A 157 -3.45 0.97 -14.03
C HIS A 157 -2.84 -0.42 -13.92
N ALA A 158 -1.50 -0.50 -13.97
CA ALA A 158 -0.77 -1.76 -13.91
C ALA A 158 0.30 -1.70 -12.82
N PHE A 159 0.39 -2.75 -12.01
CA PHE A 159 1.36 -2.86 -10.93
C PHE A 159 1.75 -4.33 -10.68
N THR A 160 2.85 -4.51 -9.97
CA THR A 160 3.26 -5.81 -9.43
C THR A 160 3.21 -5.78 -7.92
N VAL A 161 2.67 -6.80 -7.31
CA VAL A 161 2.63 -6.97 -5.87
C VAL A 161 3.44 -8.18 -5.46
N GLY A 162 4.27 -8.02 -4.42
CA GLY A 162 4.97 -9.13 -3.77
C GLY A 162 3.97 -9.90 -2.91
N THR A 163 3.68 -11.14 -3.30
CA THR A 163 2.69 -11.96 -2.60
C THR A 163 2.83 -13.43 -2.99
N SER A 164 2.71 -14.33 -2.01
CA SER A 164 2.57 -15.78 -2.24
C SER A 164 1.14 -16.18 -2.61
N ARG A 165 0.16 -15.26 -2.50
CA ARG A 165 -1.24 -15.48 -2.85
C ARG A 165 -1.63 -14.67 -4.06
N LEU A 166 -2.41 -15.26 -4.98
CA LEU A 166 -2.95 -14.52 -6.10
C LEU A 166 -3.94 -13.46 -5.62
N PRO A 167 -3.85 -12.22 -6.16
CA PRO A 167 -4.90 -11.23 -5.99
C PRO A 167 -6.25 -11.76 -6.48
N GLU A 168 -7.32 -11.34 -5.83
CA GLU A 168 -8.68 -11.69 -6.19
C GLU A 168 -9.41 -10.47 -6.78
N ALA A 169 -10.10 -10.66 -7.90
CA ALA A 169 -11.03 -9.67 -8.41
C ALA A 169 -12.42 -9.96 -7.84
N LEU A 170 -12.92 -9.03 -7.03
CA LEU A 170 -14.21 -9.17 -6.38
C LEU A 170 -15.27 -8.33 -7.12
N PRO A 171 -16.50 -8.83 -7.30
CA PRO A 171 -17.59 -8.03 -7.83
C PRO A 171 -17.89 -6.90 -6.84
N ALA A 172 -17.98 -5.68 -7.37
CA ALA A 172 -18.35 -4.53 -6.59
C ALA A 172 -19.85 -4.45 -6.35
N SER A 173 -20.26 -4.22 -5.13
CA SER A 173 -21.68 -4.10 -4.77
C SER A 173 -22.05 -2.66 -4.90
N ALA A 174 -22.12 -1.69 -4.93
CA ALA A 174 -22.63 -0.32 -5.06
C ALA A 174 -21.49 0.72 -5.23
N GLY A 175 -21.40 1.27 -6.41
CA GLY A 175 -20.51 2.39 -6.72
C GLY A 175 -19.25 2.03 -7.48
N PRO A 176 -18.31 1.18 -6.98
CA PRO A 176 -17.12 0.77 -7.71
C PRO A 176 -17.46 -0.08 -8.95
N ALA A 177 -16.56 -0.08 -9.94
CA ALA A 177 -16.66 -0.99 -11.08
C ALA A 177 -16.07 -2.37 -10.76
N VAL A 178 -14.96 -2.39 -10.02
CA VAL A 178 -14.28 -3.62 -9.59
C VAL A 178 -13.43 -3.35 -8.34
N ILE A 179 -13.23 -4.39 -7.54
CA ILE A 179 -12.28 -4.38 -6.41
C ILE A 179 -11.25 -5.48 -6.66
N VAL A 180 -9.97 -5.15 -6.60
CA VAL A 180 -8.88 -6.13 -6.58
C VAL A 180 -8.32 -6.18 -5.16
N ARG A 181 -8.15 -7.38 -4.61
CA ARG A 181 -7.73 -7.58 -3.22
C ARG A 181 -6.57 -8.56 -3.13
N VAL A 182 -5.62 -8.27 -2.25
CA VAL A 182 -4.54 -9.18 -1.82
C VAL A 182 -4.64 -9.35 -0.32
N ALA A 183 -4.87 -10.58 0.12
CA ALA A 183 -4.89 -10.89 1.54
C ALA A 183 -3.50 -10.80 2.16
N ALA A 184 -3.43 -10.36 3.42
CA ALA A 184 -2.18 -10.30 4.16
C ALA A 184 -1.47 -11.66 4.18
N ASN A 185 -0.19 -11.66 3.86
CA ASN A 185 0.62 -12.88 3.80
C ASN A 185 2.12 -12.56 3.89
N THR A 186 2.94 -13.58 4.07
CA THR A 186 4.39 -13.47 3.88
C THR A 186 4.77 -13.97 2.49
N TYR A 187 5.76 -13.35 1.89
CA TYR A 187 6.31 -13.74 0.60
C TYR A 187 7.84 -13.60 0.59
N ARG A 188 8.49 -14.20 -0.39
CA ARG A 188 9.93 -14.09 -0.56
C ARG A 188 10.22 -13.09 -1.68
N GLU A 189 10.84 -11.96 -1.33
CA GLU A 189 11.34 -11.03 -2.32
C GLU A 189 12.55 -11.65 -3.03
N PRO A 190 12.56 -11.73 -4.37
CA PRO A 190 13.69 -12.29 -5.10
C PRO A 190 14.96 -11.50 -4.81
N GLY A 191 16.02 -12.21 -4.43
CA GLY A 191 17.34 -11.62 -4.31
C GLY A 191 18.01 -11.45 -5.68
N THR A 192 19.11 -10.72 -5.71
CA THR A 192 20.04 -10.70 -6.85
C THR A 192 20.87 -11.98 -6.88
N ALA A 193 21.59 -12.24 -7.98
CA ALA A 193 22.42 -13.44 -8.12
C ALA A 193 23.37 -13.62 -6.92
N GLY A 194 23.20 -14.73 -6.18
CA GLY A 194 23.94 -15.04 -4.96
C GLY A 194 23.27 -14.61 -3.64
N ASP A 195 22.18 -13.81 -3.70
CA ASP A 195 21.38 -13.41 -2.54
C ASP A 195 20.14 -14.32 -2.41
N PRO A 196 19.91 -14.99 -1.27
CA PRO A 196 18.75 -15.88 -1.10
C PRO A 196 17.40 -15.16 -1.09
N GLY A 197 17.37 -13.82 -1.20
CA GLY A 197 16.15 -13.01 -1.12
C GLY A 197 15.69 -12.81 0.34
N LEU A 198 14.82 -11.82 0.53
CA LEU A 198 14.25 -11.43 1.83
C LEU A 198 12.86 -12.02 2.01
N THR A 199 12.57 -12.53 3.21
CA THR A 199 11.19 -12.77 3.61
C THR A 199 10.57 -11.42 4.00
N ARG A 200 9.41 -11.10 3.43
CA ARG A 200 8.68 -9.84 3.63
C ARG A 200 7.26 -10.12 4.08
N PHE A 201 6.68 -9.17 4.75
CA PHE A 201 5.25 -9.19 5.04
C PHE A 201 4.49 -8.30 4.04
N CYS A 202 3.52 -8.91 3.36
CA CYS A 202 2.56 -8.18 2.53
C CYS A 202 1.36 -7.84 3.41
N PRO A 203 1.04 -6.57 3.68
CA PRO A 203 -0.18 -6.19 4.40
C PRO A 203 -1.42 -6.55 3.58
N GLU A 204 -2.58 -6.49 4.21
CA GLU A 204 -3.84 -6.50 3.49
C GLU A 204 -3.90 -5.31 2.54
N GLN A 205 -4.23 -5.55 1.27
CA GLN A 205 -4.31 -4.51 0.25
C GLN A 205 -5.59 -4.65 -0.56
N ALA A 206 -6.18 -3.53 -0.93
CA ALA A 206 -7.29 -3.49 -1.87
C ALA A 206 -7.17 -2.28 -2.79
N TRP A 207 -7.60 -2.46 -4.04
CA TRP A 207 -7.73 -1.41 -5.03
C TRP A 207 -9.17 -1.35 -5.49
N VAL A 208 -9.82 -0.23 -5.24
CA VAL A 208 -11.21 0.02 -5.58
C VAL A 208 -11.24 0.92 -6.81
N TYR A 209 -11.78 0.41 -7.90
CA TYR A 209 -11.75 1.07 -9.21
C TYR A 209 -13.09 1.65 -9.59
N PHE A 210 -13.05 2.85 -10.19
CA PHE A 210 -14.21 3.58 -10.69
C PHE A 210 -14.02 3.94 -12.17
N GLY A 211 -15.14 3.99 -12.91
CA GLY A 211 -15.17 4.29 -14.34
C GLY A 211 -15.64 3.09 -15.17
N ALA A 212 -15.71 3.28 -16.49
CA ALA A 212 -15.93 2.18 -17.41
C ALA A 212 -14.60 1.44 -17.65
N LEU A 213 -14.53 0.18 -17.20
CA LEU A 213 -13.32 -0.61 -17.13
C LEU A 213 -13.47 -1.95 -17.84
N THR A 214 -12.35 -2.51 -18.26
CA THR A 214 -12.28 -3.92 -18.68
C THR A 214 -12.13 -4.84 -17.47
N THR A 215 -12.33 -6.13 -17.66
CA THR A 215 -12.06 -7.14 -16.64
C THR A 215 -10.58 -7.08 -16.21
N PRO A 216 -10.28 -7.10 -14.91
CA PRO A 216 -8.91 -7.16 -14.43
C PRO A 216 -8.16 -8.38 -14.97
N VAL A 217 -6.93 -8.16 -15.42
CA VAL A 217 -6.01 -9.23 -15.80
C VAL A 217 -5.03 -9.44 -14.65
N ILE A 218 -5.09 -10.62 -14.04
CA ILE A 218 -4.23 -11.02 -12.92
C ILE A 218 -3.36 -12.17 -13.40
N THR A 219 -2.03 -11.98 -13.33
CA THR A 219 -1.07 -12.97 -13.83
C THR A 219 -0.01 -13.25 -12.76
N ARG A 220 0.18 -14.52 -12.43
CA ARG A 220 1.31 -14.91 -11.59
C ARG A 220 2.63 -14.69 -12.33
N ARG A 221 3.54 -13.97 -11.71
CA ARG A 221 4.90 -13.73 -12.25
C ARG A 221 5.91 -14.73 -11.71
N SER A 222 5.76 -15.08 -10.43
CA SER A 222 6.55 -16.09 -9.72
C SER A 222 5.73 -16.63 -8.56
N ASP A 223 6.26 -17.56 -7.78
CA ASP A 223 5.58 -18.06 -6.58
C ASP A 223 5.32 -16.96 -5.55
N ASP A 224 6.13 -15.91 -5.57
CA ASP A 224 6.11 -14.81 -4.61
C ASP A 224 5.71 -13.45 -5.23
N SER A 225 5.16 -13.43 -6.44
CA SER A 225 4.70 -12.18 -7.06
C SER A 225 3.58 -12.38 -8.07
N ALA A 226 2.74 -11.36 -8.18
CA ALA A 226 1.66 -11.29 -9.16
C ALA A 226 1.62 -9.90 -9.81
N ALA A 227 1.31 -9.87 -11.11
CA ALA A 227 1.01 -8.65 -11.85
C ALA A 227 -0.49 -8.48 -11.99
N VAL A 228 -0.96 -7.25 -11.81
CA VAL A 228 -2.36 -6.85 -12.00
C VAL A 228 -2.41 -5.73 -13.02
N SER A 229 -3.37 -5.80 -13.93
CA SER A 229 -3.66 -4.72 -14.88
C SER A 229 -5.16 -4.53 -14.99
N VAL A 230 -5.61 -3.29 -14.85
CA VAL A 230 -7.01 -2.87 -15.06
C VAL A 230 -6.99 -1.75 -16.08
N ALA A 231 -7.60 -1.96 -17.23
CA ALA A 231 -7.65 -0.98 -18.30
C ALA A 231 -9.02 -0.29 -18.37
N ARG A 232 -9.03 0.93 -18.88
CA ARG A 232 -10.27 1.62 -19.22
C ARG A 232 -10.92 0.94 -20.43
N ALA A 233 -12.25 0.92 -20.45
CA ALA A 233 -12.98 0.52 -21.63
C ALA A 233 -12.77 1.54 -22.78
N PRO A 234 -12.78 1.12 -24.04
CA PRO A 234 -12.64 2.02 -25.18
C PRO A 234 -13.65 3.18 -25.10
N GLY A 235 -13.18 4.42 -25.27
CA GLY A 235 -14.01 5.63 -25.22
C GLY A 235 -14.33 6.15 -23.81
N ALA A 236 -13.88 5.50 -22.74
CA ALA A 236 -14.02 6.02 -21.39
C ALA A 236 -13.13 7.24 -21.17
N SER A 237 -13.65 8.28 -20.53
CA SER A 237 -12.94 9.54 -20.30
C SER A 237 -11.97 9.50 -19.11
N ARG A 238 -12.30 8.74 -18.06
CA ARG A 238 -11.55 8.68 -16.79
C ARG A 238 -11.54 7.29 -16.16
N GLY A 239 -10.46 7.01 -15.43
CA GLY A 239 -10.37 5.93 -14.48
C GLY A 239 -9.80 6.45 -13.16
N VAL A 240 -10.41 6.06 -12.04
CA VAL A 240 -9.92 6.38 -10.70
C VAL A 240 -9.71 5.09 -9.94
N VAL A 241 -8.63 5.02 -9.19
CA VAL A 241 -8.33 3.94 -8.27
C VAL A 241 -8.15 4.49 -6.86
N VAL A 242 -8.79 3.85 -5.89
CA VAL A 242 -8.53 4.07 -4.46
C VAL A 242 -7.79 2.87 -3.93
N SER A 243 -6.51 3.04 -3.63
CA SER A 243 -5.66 2.02 -3.01
C SER A 243 -5.78 2.09 -1.49
N ILE A 244 -5.91 0.95 -0.85
CA ILE A 244 -6.10 0.78 0.59
C ILE A 244 -5.11 -0.26 1.05
N SER A 245 -4.30 0.04 2.07
CA SER A 245 -3.29 -0.90 2.58
C SER A 245 -3.10 -0.77 4.08
N GLY A 246 -3.00 -1.88 4.80
CA GLY A 246 -2.69 -1.88 6.23
C GLY A 246 -3.48 -2.91 7.03
N ASN A 247 -4.00 -2.50 8.18
CA ASN A 247 -4.73 -3.36 9.11
C ASN A 247 -5.97 -3.99 8.46
N VAL A 248 -6.08 -5.32 8.55
CA VAL A 248 -7.11 -6.10 7.87
C VAL A 248 -8.54 -5.72 8.29
N GLU A 249 -8.75 -5.40 9.56
CA GLU A 249 -10.07 -5.00 10.06
C GLU A 249 -10.49 -3.65 9.51
N LEU A 250 -9.53 -2.71 9.44
CA LEU A 250 -9.77 -1.38 8.88
C LEU A 250 -9.97 -1.44 7.37
N VAL A 251 -9.20 -2.26 6.63
CA VAL A 251 -9.41 -2.49 5.20
C VAL A 251 -10.82 -3.02 4.96
N ASN A 252 -11.24 -4.06 5.68
CA ASN A 252 -12.59 -4.62 5.58
C ASN A 252 -13.67 -3.59 5.91
N ARG A 253 -13.46 -2.80 6.96
CA ARG A 253 -14.40 -1.74 7.36
C ARG A 253 -14.57 -0.71 6.27
N VAL A 254 -13.48 -0.23 5.66
CA VAL A 254 -13.53 0.73 4.55
C VAL A 254 -14.25 0.12 3.35
N LEU A 255 -13.93 -1.10 2.96
CA LEU A 255 -14.57 -1.75 1.82
C LEU A 255 -16.09 -1.91 2.00
N GLN A 256 -16.55 -2.15 3.24
CA GLN A 256 -17.96 -2.39 3.54
C GLN A 256 -18.77 -1.13 3.87
N GLN A 257 -18.16 -0.11 4.46
CA GLN A 257 -18.88 1.02 5.06
C GLN A 257 -18.62 2.36 4.37
N ALA A 258 -17.62 2.48 3.49
CA ALA A 258 -17.41 3.70 2.72
C ALA A 258 -18.57 3.94 1.75
N ASP A 259 -18.93 5.20 1.58
CA ASP A 259 -19.93 5.62 0.60
C ASP A 259 -19.30 5.75 -0.80
N TRP A 260 -19.08 4.61 -1.41
CA TRP A 260 -18.54 4.53 -2.77
C TRP A 260 -19.44 5.17 -3.82
N GLY A 261 -20.77 5.20 -3.58
CA GLY A 261 -21.74 5.84 -4.46
C GLY A 261 -21.55 7.36 -4.49
N SER A 262 -21.35 7.97 -3.34
CA SER A 262 -21.03 9.40 -3.24
C SER A 262 -19.71 9.72 -3.94
N LEU A 263 -18.68 8.92 -3.73
CA LEU A 263 -17.39 9.11 -4.42
C LEU A 263 -17.56 9.01 -5.94
N LYS A 264 -18.27 7.99 -6.44
CA LYS A 264 -18.55 7.83 -7.86
C LYS A 264 -19.28 9.04 -8.46
N ALA A 265 -20.27 9.59 -7.75
CA ALA A 265 -21.03 10.75 -8.22
C ALA A 265 -20.14 12.00 -8.41
N HIS A 266 -19.12 12.19 -7.56
CA HIS A 266 -18.14 13.28 -7.69
C HIS A 266 -17.17 13.09 -8.87
N LEU A 267 -16.99 11.86 -9.33
CA LEU A 267 -16.10 11.55 -10.44
C LEU A 267 -16.75 11.74 -11.82
N GLY A 268 -18.01 12.18 -11.86
CA GLY A 268 -18.76 12.41 -13.08
C GLY A 268 -19.08 11.07 -13.74
N GLY A 269 -20.05 10.38 -13.22
CA GLY A 269 -20.48 9.05 -13.73
C GLY A 269 -20.95 9.04 -15.16
#